data_3865013fe953a4b6e38199a7752ebb7b
#
_entry.id   3865013fe953a4b6e38199a7752ebb7b
#
_cell.length_a   1.000
_cell.length_b   1.000
_cell.length_c   1.000
_cell.angle_alpha   90.00
_cell.angle_beta   90.00
_cell.angle_gamma   90.00
#
_symmetry.space_group_name_H-M   'P 1'
#
loop_
_entity.id
_entity.type
_entity.pdbx_description
1 polymer ?
#
loop_
_entity_poly.entity_id
_entity_poly.type
_entity_poly.pdbx_seq_one_letter_code
_entity_poly.pdbx_strand_id
1 'polypeptide(L)'
;MMQLFRSLVTVIVVGTMAVMIFSLRSELAVAKAKAKGGESKSVIADRPHVFSMSCKVPSCNQELNTPEGRARAIEWFRKNHITKLWLESYRHAERVETKLLEEERDAFRAAGFEVCGMITPTKLNDPPAGGEAPFVVCWSDPKAQARLAEESARAAKVFDTIIVDDFLFSSCDDRCERCKALKEKRMLKDWGMFRRELMKEIAWGTIICAGRKANPNVHFIIKYPCWYQNWAKNGYDPVAETRMFGECWIGTETRDANPDAVQGCCLMEAMDRLTGGKCGGGWYDALDCTPDKFVEQARYTILGGARESLVHCYDYLLAKDPGSTPFGEKADRSHACAAAFSREVDGLAKLAEFLRGAEREGWQWSNRECCVSCHFYRKNGRSYVVYQNVTTKSQKANGHVLEPHGFLLVEETI
;
A
#
# COMPACT_ATOMS: atom_id res chain seq x y z
N MET A 1 44.81 8.39 0.49
CA MET A 1 43.91 7.60 -0.37
C MET A 1 42.47 7.57 0.14
N MET A 2 42.19 7.36 1.44
CA MET A 2 40.82 7.32 2.01
C MET A 2 40.03 8.66 1.99
N GLN A 3 40.73 9.82 2.08
CA GLN A 3 40.05 11.13 2.00
C GLN A 3 39.65 11.52 0.57
N LEU A 4 40.38 11.12 -0.44
CA LEU A 4 40.02 11.34 -1.85
C LEU A 4 38.79 10.50 -2.27
N PHE A 5 38.65 9.31 -1.70
CA PHE A 5 37.48 8.44 -1.98
C PHE A 5 36.18 9.01 -1.38
N ARG A 6 36.22 9.60 -0.17
CA ARG A 6 35.05 10.27 0.45
C ARG A 6 34.59 11.50 -0.34
N SER A 7 35.51 12.30 -0.84
CA SER A 7 35.18 13.48 -1.66
C SER A 7 34.58 13.09 -3.01
N LEU A 8 35.05 12.00 -3.64
CA LEU A 8 34.54 11.55 -4.93
C LEU A 8 33.09 10.99 -4.81
N VAL A 9 32.82 10.24 -3.74
CA VAL A 9 31.48 9.70 -3.47
C VAL A 9 30.47 10.82 -3.17
N THR A 10 30.88 11.84 -2.42
CA THR A 10 29.99 12.99 -2.12
C THR A 10 29.68 13.80 -3.37
N VAL A 11 30.65 14.01 -4.27
CA VAL A 11 30.41 14.73 -5.53
C VAL A 11 29.51 13.96 -6.49
N ILE A 12 29.64 12.61 -6.55
CA ILE A 12 28.79 11.77 -7.40
C ILE A 12 27.34 11.73 -6.87
N VAL A 13 27.13 11.65 -5.55
CA VAL A 13 25.79 11.65 -4.96
C VAL A 13 25.10 13.01 -5.12
N VAL A 14 25.78 14.11 -4.96
CA VAL A 14 25.24 15.46 -5.18
C VAL A 14 24.99 15.73 -6.67
N GLY A 15 25.85 15.23 -7.56
CA GLY A 15 25.68 15.36 -9.01
C GLY A 15 24.46 14.58 -9.53
N THR A 16 24.25 13.36 -9.05
CA THR A 16 23.07 12.55 -9.43
C THR A 16 21.76 13.11 -8.85
N MET A 17 21.76 13.64 -7.64
CA MET A 17 20.59 14.35 -7.11
C MET A 17 20.25 15.62 -7.91
N ALA A 18 21.24 16.40 -8.32
CA ALA A 18 21.01 17.61 -9.12
C ALA A 18 20.42 17.28 -10.50
N VAL A 19 20.87 16.22 -11.16
CA VAL A 19 20.34 15.76 -12.46
C VAL A 19 18.92 15.20 -12.31
N MET A 20 18.62 14.47 -11.23
CA MET A 20 17.24 14.00 -10.96
C MET A 20 16.27 15.16 -10.63
N ILE A 21 16.72 16.16 -9.89
CA ILE A 21 15.90 17.35 -9.60
C ILE A 21 15.66 18.16 -10.88
N PHE A 22 16.60 18.21 -11.81
CA PHE A 22 16.43 18.88 -13.10
C PHE A 22 15.48 18.12 -14.04
N SER A 23 15.54 16.80 -14.08
CA SER A 23 14.62 15.96 -14.86
C SER A 23 13.18 16.03 -14.30
N LEU A 24 13.01 15.94 -12.99
CA LEU A 24 11.71 16.14 -12.33
C LEU A 24 11.16 17.58 -12.52
N ARG A 25 12.04 18.59 -12.53
CA ARG A 25 11.61 19.97 -12.81
C ARG A 25 11.17 20.17 -14.27
N SER A 26 11.78 19.50 -15.24
CA SER A 26 11.36 19.58 -16.63
C SER A 26 10.03 18.86 -16.89
N GLU A 27 9.79 17.71 -16.27
CA GLU A 27 8.50 17.00 -16.36
C GLU A 27 7.39 17.72 -15.58
N LEU A 28 7.70 18.32 -14.41
CA LEU A 28 6.78 19.20 -13.70
C LEU A 28 6.50 20.51 -14.46
N ALA A 29 7.47 21.05 -15.19
CA ALA A 29 7.27 22.24 -16.02
C ALA A 29 6.36 21.96 -17.21
N VAL A 30 6.47 20.77 -17.83
CA VAL A 30 5.57 20.31 -18.91
C VAL A 30 4.16 20.03 -18.36
N ALA A 31 4.06 19.48 -17.14
CA ALA A 31 2.77 19.33 -16.45
C ALA A 31 2.15 20.69 -16.07
N LYS A 32 2.95 21.65 -15.59
CA LYS A 32 2.50 23.02 -15.30
C LYS A 32 2.08 23.81 -16.54
N ALA A 33 2.68 23.56 -17.70
CA ALA A 33 2.29 24.20 -18.95
C ALA A 33 0.92 23.71 -19.49
N LYS A 34 0.49 22.50 -19.13
CA LYS A 34 -0.86 21.97 -19.41
C LYS A 34 -1.91 22.33 -18.35
N ALA A 35 -1.51 22.75 -17.14
CA ALA A 35 -2.37 23.08 -16.01
C ALA A 35 -2.64 24.60 -15.89
N LYS A 36 -2.91 25.31 -17.00
CA LYS A 36 -3.56 26.64 -16.94
C LYS A 36 -5.08 26.55 -16.80
N GLY A 37 -5.57 25.50 -16.14
CA GLY A 37 -6.90 25.43 -15.55
C GLY A 37 -6.71 25.20 -14.06
N GLY A 38 -7.28 26.06 -13.24
CA GLY A 38 -7.09 26.23 -11.80
C GLY A 38 -6.59 25.04 -11.01
N GLU A 39 -5.66 25.26 -10.09
CA GLU A 39 -5.17 24.25 -9.16
C GLU A 39 -6.38 23.59 -8.48
N SER A 40 -6.69 22.36 -8.89
CA SER A 40 -7.71 21.57 -8.22
C SER A 40 -7.16 21.26 -6.82
N LYS A 41 -7.67 21.95 -5.82
CA LYS A 41 -7.37 21.65 -4.42
C LYS A 41 -7.79 20.20 -4.16
N SER A 42 -6.91 19.44 -3.56
CA SER A 42 -7.21 18.05 -3.17
C SER A 42 -8.11 18.07 -1.94
N VAL A 43 -9.37 17.71 -2.13
CA VAL A 43 -10.35 17.58 -1.05
C VAL A 43 -10.40 16.13 -0.59
N ILE A 44 -10.21 15.89 0.70
CA ILE A 44 -10.37 14.56 1.29
C ILE A 44 -11.85 14.17 1.18
N ALA A 45 -12.11 12.97 0.71
CA ALA A 45 -13.47 12.51 0.42
C ALA A 45 -14.43 12.71 1.60
N ASP A 46 -15.61 13.28 1.33
CA ASP A 46 -16.66 13.49 2.33
C ASP A 46 -17.48 12.20 2.53
N ARG A 47 -16.81 11.17 3.04
CA ARG A 47 -17.41 9.90 3.45
C ARG A 47 -16.68 9.36 4.68
N PRO A 48 -17.33 8.52 5.50
CA PRO A 48 -16.67 7.90 6.64
C PRO A 48 -15.40 7.16 6.23
N HIS A 49 -14.35 7.30 7.03
CA HIS A 49 -13.13 6.53 6.86
C HIS A 49 -13.35 5.07 7.24
N VAL A 50 -12.76 4.16 6.48
CA VAL A 50 -12.85 2.73 6.72
C VAL A 50 -11.53 2.21 7.28
N PHE A 51 -11.56 1.57 8.44
CA PHE A 51 -10.47 0.74 8.91
C PHE A 51 -10.73 -0.70 8.48
N SER A 52 -9.79 -1.29 7.77
CA SER A 52 -9.89 -2.66 7.29
C SER A 52 -8.70 -3.51 7.71
N MET A 53 -8.89 -4.83 7.69
CA MET A 53 -7.88 -5.83 8.04
C MET A 53 -7.75 -6.86 6.92
N SER A 54 -6.52 -7.19 6.53
CA SER A 54 -6.27 -8.36 5.68
C SER A 54 -6.01 -9.62 6.50
N CYS A 55 -6.55 -10.73 6.05
CA CYS A 55 -6.35 -12.07 6.60
C CYS A 55 -5.69 -12.91 5.51
N LYS A 56 -4.46 -13.37 5.73
CA LYS A 56 -3.69 -14.13 4.75
C LYS A 56 -4.15 -15.58 4.68
N VAL A 57 -3.71 -16.28 3.64
CA VAL A 57 -3.98 -17.71 3.43
C VAL A 57 -3.71 -18.57 4.68
N PRO A 58 -2.58 -18.39 5.42
CA PRO A 58 -2.35 -19.18 6.63
C PRO A 58 -3.43 -19.01 7.69
N SER A 59 -3.82 -17.76 8.02
CA SER A 59 -4.85 -17.55 9.04
C SER A 59 -6.22 -18.04 8.61
N CYS A 60 -6.59 -17.87 7.32
CA CYS A 60 -7.82 -18.43 6.78
C CYS A 60 -7.85 -19.96 6.91
N ASN A 61 -6.76 -20.66 6.54
CA ASN A 61 -6.69 -22.11 6.60
C ASN A 61 -6.58 -22.69 8.04
N GLN A 62 -6.12 -21.93 9.02
CA GLN A 62 -5.79 -22.43 10.36
C GLN A 62 -6.74 -21.92 11.43
N GLU A 63 -6.75 -20.62 11.72
CA GLU A 63 -7.53 -20.06 12.82
C GLU A 63 -8.95 -19.66 12.42
N LEU A 64 -9.09 -18.97 11.29
CA LEU A 64 -10.38 -18.41 10.86
C LEU A 64 -11.30 -19.49 10.27
N ASN A 65 -10.79 -20.67 9.98
CA ASN A 65 -11.60 -21.82 9.58
C ASN A 65 -12.49 -22.38 10.71
N THR A 66 -12.25 -21.97 11.97
CA THR A 66 -13.01 -22.41 13.14
C THR A 66 -13.99 -21.33 13.63
N PRO A 67 -15.19 -21.69 14.16
CA PRO A 67 -16.09 -20.71 14.77
C PRO A 67 -15.46 -19.94 15.92
N GLU A 68 -14.64 -20.60 16.75
CA GLU A 68 -13.95 -20.01 17.91
C GLU A 68 -12.86 -19.02 17.47
N GLY A 69 -12.11 -19.33 16.39
CA GLY A 69 -11.13 -18.45 15.83
C GLY A 69 -11.77 -17.18 15.25
N ARG A 70 -12.85 -17.36 14.49
CA ARG A 70 -13.64 -16.22 13.97
C ARG A 70 -14.23 -15.36 15.09
N ALA A 71 -14.75 -15.99 16.17
CA ALA A 71 -15.32 -15.23 17.29
C ALA A 71 -14.25 -14.33 17.96
N ARG A 72 -13.04 -14.86 18.22
CA ARG A 72 -11.93 -14.05 18.76
C ARG A 72 -11.53 -12.90 17.82
N ALA A 73 -11.43 -13.19 16.53
CA ALA A 73 -11.11 -12.17 15.52
C ALA A 73 -12.17 -11.06 15.48
N ILE A 74 -13.44 -11.42 15.45
CA ILE A 74 -14.59 -10.50 15.45
C ILE A 74 -14.58 -9.57 16.68
N GLU A 75 -14.29 -10.11 17.86
CA GLU A 75 -14.19 -9.33 19.09
C GLU A 75 -13.11 -8.24 18.97
N TRP A 76 -11.92 -8.63 18.52
CA TRP A 76 -10.82 -7.68 18.34
C TRP A 76 -11.12 -6.66 17.24
N PHE A 77 -11.68 -7.08 16.12
CA PHE A 77 -12.03 -6.20 15.01
C PHE A 77 -13.03 -5.11 15.44
N ARG A 78 -14.07 -5.48 16.15
CA ARG A 78 -15.08 -4.53 16.66
C ARG A 78 -14.47 -3.53 17.64
N LYS A 79 -13.63 -4.02 18.57
CA LYS A 79 -12.93 -3.16 19.53
C LYS A 79 -12.01 -2.13 18.86
N ASN A 80 -11.52 -2.43 17.65
CA ASN A 80 -10.54 -1.62 16.95
C ASN A 80 -11.11 -0.94 15.70
N HIS A 81 -12.41 -0.68 15.66
CA HIS A 81 -13.10 0.02 14.55
C HIS A 81 -12.91 -0.64 13.17
N ILE A 82 -12.42 -1.87 13.09
CA ILE A 82 -12.34 -2.61 11.84
C ILE A 82 -13.76 -2.94 11.40
N THR A 83 -14.15 -2.50 10.20
CA THR A 83 -15.49 -2.73 9.64
C THR A 83 -15.47 -3.49 8.32
N LYS A 84 -14.26 -3.69 7.77
CA LYS A 84 -14.06 -4.38 6.49
C LYS A 84 -12.90 -5.35 6.56
N LEU A 85 -13.06 -6.50 5.89
CA LEU A 85 -12.06 -7.56 5.84
C LEU A 85 -11.68 -7.89 4.40
N TRP A 86 -10.40 -8.19 4.20
CA TRP A 86 -9.84 -8.66 2.95
C TRP A 86 -9.31 -10.07 3.15
N LEU A 87 -10.06 -11.08 2.68
CA LEU A 87 -9.68 -12.49 2.78
C LEU A 87 -8.83 -12.90 1.59
N GLU A 88 -7.63 -13.37 1.87
CA GLU A 88 -6.70 -13.76 0.83
C GLU A 88 -7.01 -15.17 0.30
N SER A 89 -7.26 -15.25 -0.99
CA SER A 89 -7.60 -16.50 -1.66
C SER A 89 -6.39 -17.30 -2.13
N TYR A 90 -5.28 -16.61 -2.43
CA TYR A 90 -4.06 -17.20 -2.98
C TYR A 90 -2.80 -16.42 -2.60
N ARG A 91 -1.75 -17.13 -2.16
CA ARG A 91 -0.39 -16.62 -1.90
C ARG A 91 0.63 -17.77 -1.93
N HIS A 92 1.80 -17.58 -2.52
CA HIS A 92 2.95 -18.51 -2.46
C HIS A 92 2.66 -19.96 -2.87
N ALA A 93 1.85 -20.17 -3.91
CA ALA A 93 1.34 -21.47 -4.36
C ALA A 93 0.33 -22.13 -3.40
N GLU A 94 -0.01 -21.48 -2.30
CA GLU A 94 -1.06 -21.92 -1.38
C GLU A 94 -2.38 -21.21 -1.70
N ARG A 95 -3.48 -21.87 -1.41
CA ARG A 95 -4.82 -21.31 -1.57
C ARG A 95 -5.72 -21.68 -0.39
N VAL A 96 -6.73 -20.88 -0.19
CA VAL A 96 -7.88 -21.25 0.63
C VAL A 96 -8.92 -21.87 -0.28
N GLU A 97 -9.45 -23.02 0.08
CA GLU A 97 -10.48 -23.70 -0.73
C GLU A 97 -11.73 -22.82 -0.87
N THR A 98 -12.36 -22.86 -2.05
CA THR A 98 -13.48 -21.97 -2.38
C THR A 98 -14.61 -22.06 -1.36
N LYS A 99 -14.97 -23.29 -0.94
CA LYS A 99 -16.02 -23.51 0.05
C LYS A 99 -15.69 -22.87 1.39
N LEU A 100 -14.44 -22.96 1.85
CA LEU A 100 -13.99 -22.34 3.09
C LEU A 100 -14.04 -20.81 3.00
N LEU A 101 -13.58 -20.22 1.87
CA LEU A 101 -13.70 -18.77 1.63
C LEU A 101 -15.16 -18.29 1.67
N GLU A 102 -16.09 -19.07 1.12
CA GLU A 102 -17.53 -18.76 1.17
C GLU A 102 -18.04 -18.82 2.61
N GLU A 103 -17.68 -19.85 3.38
CA GLU A 103 -18.06 -20.00 4.78
C GLU A 103 -17.51 -18.86 5.65
N GLU A 104 -16.24 -18.48 5.48
CA GLU A 104 -15.63 -17.35 6.19
C GLU A 104 -16.29 -16.02 5.81
N ARG A 105 -16.43 -15.74 4.51
CA ARG A 105 -17.12 -14.56 4.00
C ARG A 105 -18.51 -14.42 4.64
N ASP A 106 -19.30 -15.48 4.60
CA ASP A 106 -20.69 -15.46 5.07
C ASP A 106 -20.77 -15.30 6.59
N ALA A 107 -19.84 -15.94 7.33
CA ALA A 107 -19.75 -15.79 8.78
C ALA A 107 -19.39 -14.34 9.19
N PHE A 108 -18.41 -13.72 8.53
CA PHE A 108 -18.04 -12.34 8.81
C PHE A 108 -19.11 -11.34 8.34
N ARG A 109 -19.76 -11.58 7.19
CA ARG A 109 -20.91 -10.77 6.75
C ARG A 109 -22.08 -10.85 7.74
N ALA A 110 -22.40 -12.05 8.25
CA ALA A 110 -23.41 -12.22 9.29
C ALA A 110 -23.04 -11.47 10.59
N ALA A 111 -21.76 -11.30 10.89
CA ALA A 111 -21.26 -10.50 12.01
C ALA A 111 -21.25 -8.98 11.74
N GLY A 112 -21.66 -8.53 10.53
CA GLY A 112 -21.79 -7.12 10.15
C GLY A 112 -20.57 -6.50 9.46
N PHE A 113 -19.60 -7.30 9.03
CA PHE A 113 -18.44 -6.79 8.29
C PHE A 113 -18.71 -6.76 6.77
N GLU A 114 -18.15 -5.74 6.09
CA GLU A 114 -17.92 -5.82 4.65
C GLU A 114 -16.78 -6.81 4.41
N VAL A 115 -16.94 -7.74 3.44
CA VAL A 115 -15.91 -8.76 3.17
C VAL A 115 -15.59 -8.78 1.69
N CYS A 116 -14.31 -8.59 1.39
CA CYS A 116 -13.70 -8.53 0.07
C CYS A 116 -12.60 -9.58 -0.09
N GLY A 117 -12.19 -9.83 -1.32
CA GLY A 117 -11.13 -10.79 -1.65
C GLY A 117 -9.76 -10.14 -1.83
N MET A 118 -8.70 -10.93 -1.66
CA MET A 118 -7.33 -10.54 -1.96
C MET A 118 -6.62 -11.66 -2.73
N ILE A 119 -5.74 -11.28 -3.66
CA ILE A 119 -4.85 -12.18 -4.40
C ILE A 119 -3.43 -11.65 -4.34
N THR A 120 -2.49 -12.49 -3.92
CA THR A 120 -1.06 -12.18 -3.99
C THR A 120 -0.40 -13.05 -5.07
N PRO A 121 -0.07 -12.48 -6.24
CA PRO A 121 0.37 -13.24 -7.43
C PRO A 121 1.84 -13.67 -7.35
N THR A 122 2.18 -14.54 -6.40
CA THR A 122 3.52 -15.06 -6.15
C THR A 122 3.58 -16.58 -6.36
N LYS A 123 4.76 -17.14 -6.72
CA LYS A 123 4.99 -18.57 -6.96
C LYS A 123 3.96 -19.21 -7.89
N LEU A 124 3.62 -18.53 -8.97
CA LEU A 124 2.67 -19.03 -9.98
C LEU A 124 3.30 -20.05 -10.96
N ASN A 125 4.63 -20.07 -11.02
CA ASN A 125 5.43 -21.00 -11.80
C ASN A 125 6.80 -21.19 -11.14
N ASP A 126 7.60 -22.10 -11.70
CA ASP A 126 9.01 -22.21 -11.30
C ASP A 126 9.74 -20.90 -11.61
N PRO A 127 10.60 -20.40 -10.71
CA PRO A 127 11.32 -19.16 -10.94
C PRO A 127 12.18 -19.29 -12.20
N PRO A 128 12.27 -18.23 -13.02
CA PRO A 128 13.18 -18.24 -14.17
C PRO A 128 14.62 -18.43 -13.70
N ALA A 129 15.46 -19.05 -14.52
CA ALA A 129 16.87 -19.23 -14.24
C ALA A 129 17.50 -17.88 -13.85
N GLY A 130 18.09 -17.80 -12.66
CA GLY A 130 18.65 -16.56 -12.09
C GLY A 130 17.71 -15.71 -11.23
N GLY A 131 16.48 -16.13 -11.02
CA GLY A 131 15.57 -15.49 -10.04
C GLY A 131 15.75 -16.10 -8.65
N GLU A 132 16.41 -15.40 -7.73
CA GLU A 132 16.68 -15.91 -6.37
C GLU A 132 15.53 -15.74 -5.38
N ALA A 133 14.50 -14.98 -5.72
CA ALA A 133 13.44 -14.68 -4.77
C ALA A 133 12.18 -15.51 -5.04
N PRO A 134 11.50 -16.00 -3.98
CA PRO A 134 10.21 -16.70 -4.10
C PRO A 134 9.10 -15.85 -4.71
N PHE A 135 9.37 -14.57 -4.94
CA PHE A 135 8.41 -13.59 -5.45
C PHE A 135 8.51 -13.32 -6.95
N VAL A 136 9.54 -13.87 -7.64
CA VAL A 136 9.74 -13.61 -9.07
C VAL A 136 8.89 -14.55 -9.89
N VAL A 137 8.01 -13.99 -10.72
CA VAL A 137 7.17 -14.71 -11.68
C VAL A 137 7.62 -14.35 -13.09
N CYS A 138 7.80 -15.37 -13.95
CA CYS A 138 7.98 -15.14 -15.38
C CYS A 138 6.61 -14.98 -16.06
N TRP A 139 6.19 -13.76 -16.28
CA TRP A 139 4.88 -13.45 -16.86
C TRP A 139 4.75 -13.77 -18.35
N SER A 140 5.84 -14.02 -19.05
CA SER A 140 5.79 -14.59 -20.42
C SER A 140 5.60 -16.11 -20.42
N ASP A 141 5.51 -16.76 -19.23
CA ASP A 141 5.17 -18.17 -19.11
C ASP A 141 3.66 -18.38 -19.17
N PRO A 142 3.14 -19.14 -20.17
CA PRO A 142 1.71 -19.43 -20.25
C PRO A 142 1.15 -20.15 -19.01
N LYS A 143 1.98 -20.94 -18.30
CA LYS A 143 1.54 -21.61 -17.05
C LYS A 143 1.25 -20.61 -15.94
N ALA A 144 2.12 -19.59 -15.77
CA ALA A 144 1.88 -18.53 -14.80
C ALA A 144 0.61 -17.73 -15.13
N GLN A 145 0.41 -17.41 -16.41
CA GLN A 145 -0.78 -16.71 -16.88
C GLN A 145 -2.05 -17.52 -16.64
N ALA A 146 -2.04 -18.81 -17.01
CA ALA A 146 -3.17 -19.71 -16.82
C ALA A 146 -3.53 -19.85 -15.32
N ARG A 147 -2.51 -19.99 -14.45
CA ARG A 147 -2.72 -20.07 -13.01
C ARG A 147 -3.30 -18.77 -12.43
N LEU A 148 -2.77 -17.61 -12.82
CA LEU A 148 -3.32 -16.34 -12.35
C LEU A 148 -4.75 -16.12 -12.83
N ALA A 149 -5.07 -16.52 -14.07
CA ALA A 149 -6.44 -16.44 -14.60
C ALA A 149 -7.41 -17.36 -13.81
N GLU A 150 -6.98 -18.59 -13.49
CA GLU A 150 -7.73 -19.51 -12.64
C GLU A 150 -8.02 -18.89 -11.27
N GLU A 151 -6.98 -18.37 -10.58
CA GLU A 151 -7.13 -17.79 -9.24
C GLU A 151 -7.97 -16.51 -9.27
N SER A 152 -7.83 -15.67 -10.29
CA SER A 152 -8.66 -14.47 -10.48
C SER A 152 -10.14 -14.82 -10.69
N ALA A 153 -10.41 -15.81 -11.54
CA ALA A 153 -11.78 -16.29 -11.78
C ALA A 153 -12.38 -16.97 -10.53
N ARG A 154 -11.57 -17.73 -9.78
CA ARG A 154 -12.00 -18.39 -8.54
C ARG A 154 -12.35 -17.38 -7.46
N ALA A 155 -11.51 -16.38 -7.22
CA ALA A 155 -11.79 -15.31 -6.28
C ALA A 155 -13.03 -14.48 -6.67
N ALA A 156 -13.21 -14.20 -7.97
CA ALA A 156 -14.35 -13.45 -8.49
C ALA A 156 -15.70 -14.17 -8.33
N LYS A 157 -15.71 -15.50 -8.20
CA LYS A 157 -16.93 -16.26 -7.86
C LYS A 157 -17.36 -16.04 -6.40
N VAL A 158 -16.41 -15.73 -5.52
CA VAL A 158 -16.66 -15.57 -4.09
C VAL A 158 -16.88 -14.11 -3.70
N PHE A 159 -16.13 -13.19 -4.32
CA PHE A 159 -16.11 -11.78 -3.92
C PHE A 159 -16.45 -10.85 -5.09
N ASP A 160 -17.18 -9.78 -4.78
CA ASP A 160 -17.50 -8.72 -5.75
C ASP A 160 -16.41 -7.65 -5.84
N THR A 161 -15.55 -7.53 -4.83
CA THR A 161 -14.39 -6.64 -4.81
C THR A 161 -13.14 -7.41 -4.43
N ILE A 162 -12.06 -7.25 -5.20
CA ILE A 162 -10.81 -8.00 -5.02
C ILE A 162 -9.62 -7.06 -5.18
N ILE A 163 -8.72 -7.04 -4.20
CA ILE A 163 -7.44 -6.34 -4.32
C ILE A 163 -6.34 -7.30 -4.77
N VAL A 164 -5.54 -6.85 -5.73
CA VAL A 164 -4.33 -7.53 -6.22
C VAL A 164 -3.14 -6.87 -5.54
N ASP A 165 -2.44 -7.64 -4.70
CA ASP A 165 -1.28 -7.20 -3.94
C ASP A 165 -0.09 -6.85 -4.85
N ASP A 166 0.86 -6.08 -4.33
CA ASP A 166 1.97 -5.44 -5.05
C ASP A 166 3.04 -6.38 -5.63
N PHE A 167 2.70 -7.65 -5.80
CA PHE A 167 3.55 -8.63 -6.49
C PHE A 167 3.20 -8.78 -7.98
N LEU A 168 2.33 -7.93 -8.52
CA LEU A 168 2.03 -7.89 -9.96
C LEU A 168 3.10 -7.07 -10.70
N PHE A 169 4.34 -7.54 -10.69
CA PHE A 169 5.48 -6.91 -11.34
C PHE A 169 6.39 -7.93 -12.04
N SER A 170 7.27 -7.48 -12.90
CA SER A 170 8.26 -8.31 -13.59
C SER A 170 9.67 -7.83 -13.32
N SER A 171 10.55 -8.74 -12.91
CA SER A 171 12.00 -8.52 -12.79
C SER A 171 12.83 -9.35 -13.78
N CYS A 172 12.20 -10.09 -14.68
CA CYS A 172 12.90 -10.86 -15.73
C CYS A 172 13.79 -9.95 -16.58
N ASP A 173 14.96 -10.43 -16.92
CA ASP A 173 16.00 -9.76 -17.72
C ASP A 173 16.58 -10.71 -18.78
N ASP A 174 17.78 -10.39 -19.29
CA ASP A 174 18.47 -11.17 -20.33
C ASP A 174 18.76 -12.63 -19.93
N ARG A 175 18.70 -12.98 -18.65
CA ARG A 175 18.88 -14.35 -18.14
C ARG A 175 17.63 -15.21 -18.37
N CYS A 176 16.48 -14.62 -18.61
CA CYS A 176 15.24 -15.32 -18.93
C CYS A 176 15.08 -15.41 -20.46
N GLU A 177 15.46 -16.52 -21.06
CA GLU A 177 15.42 -16.70 -22.53
C GLU A 177 14.02 -16.46 -23.11
N ARG A 178 12.96 -16.83 -22.40
CA ARG A 178 11.58 -16.60 -22.85
C ARG A 178 11.22 -15.11 -22.92
N CYS A 179 11.55 -14.34 -21.87
CA CYS A 179 11.31 -12.89 -21.85
C CYS A 179 12.20 -12.17 -22.86
N LYS A 180 13.46 -12.59 -23.01
CA LYS A 180 14.40 -12.07 -24.00
C LYS A 180 13.87 -12.27 -25.43
N ALA A 181 13.48 -13.48 -25.80
CA ALA A 181 12.91 -13.75 -27.10
C ALA A 181 11.62 -12.96 -27.38
N LEU A 182 10.74 -12.83 -26.38
CA LEU A 182 9.52 -12.03 -26.51
C LEU A 182 9.81 -10.53 -26.67
N LYS A 183 10.78 -9.99 -25.92
CA LYS A 183 11.23 -8.60 -26.01
C LYS A 183 11.82 -8.29 -27.40
N GLU A 184 12.66 -9.18 -27.93
CA GLU A 184 13.24 -9.10 -29.27
C GLU A 184 12.16 -9.15 -30.36
N LYS A 185 11.22 -10.10 -30.27
CA LYS A 185 10.06 -10.21 -31.17
C LYS A 185 9.24 -8.94 -31.22
N ARG A 186 9.12 -8.22 -30.09
CA ARG A 186 8.41 -6.92 -30.00
C ARG A 186 9.27 -5.73 -30.42
N MET A 187 10.53 -5.94 -30.77
CA MET A 187 11.50 -4.90 -31.15
C MET A 187 11.68 -3.83 -30.07
N LEU A 188 11.49 -4.18 -28.78
CA LEU A 188 11.65 -3.29 -27.65
C LEU A 188 13.09 -3.32 -27.17
N LYS A 189 13.76 -2.18 -27.11
CA LYS A 189 15.15 -2.07 -26.64
C LYS A 189 15.25 -2.02 -25.13
N ASP A 190 14.37 -1.28 -24.47
CA ASP A 190 14.37 -1.04 -23.03
C ASP A 190 13.56 -2.11 -22.26
N TRP A 191 14.16 -2.64 -21.20
CA TRP A 191 13.51 -3.65 -20.35
C TRP A 191 12.34 -3.09 -19.55
N GLY A 192 12.39 -1.85 -19.09
CA GLY A 192 11.28 -1.21 -18.37
C GLY A 192 10.06 -1.03 -19.28
N MET A 193 10.28 -0.62 -20.53
CA MET A 193 9.21 -0.56 -21.54
C MET A 193 8.60 -1.94 -21.79
N PHE A 194 9.44 -2.96 -22.01
CA PHE A 194 8.97 -4.33 -22.22
C PHE A 194 8.12 -4.82 -21.05
N ARG A 195 8.60 -4.63 -19.83
CA ARG A 195 7.88 -5.07 -18.62
C ARG A 195 6.55 -4.34 -18.46
N ARG A 196 6.50 -3.02 -18.70
CA ARG A 196 5.24 -2.25 -18.61
C ARG A 196 4.20 -2.71 -19.64
N GLU A 197 4.61 -2.97 -20.88
CA GLU A 197 3.68 -3.49 -21.89
C GLU A 197 3.19 -4.90 -21.51
N LEU A 198 4.10 -5.79 -21.10
CA LEU A 198 3.74 -7.13 -20.65
C LEU A 198 2.78 -7.10 -19.46
N MET A 199 3.08 -6.31 -18.43
CA MET A 199 2.25 -6.28 -17.22
C MET A 199 0.84 -5.72 -17.46
N LYS A 200 0.68 -4.74 -18.36
CA LYS A 200 -0.65 -4.28 -18.80
C LYS A 200 -1.45 -5.39 -19.48
N GLU A 201 -0.82 -6.18 -20.34
CA GLU A 201 -1.48 -7.32 -20.98
C GLU A 201 -1.90 -8.39 -19.96
N ILE A 202 -1.03 -8.69 -18.98
CA ILE A 202 -1.33 -9.62 -17.89
C ILE A 202 -2.49 -9.10 -17.05
N ALA A 203 -2.44 -7.84 -16.62
CA ALA A 203 -3.49 -7.21 -15.83
C ALA A 203 -4.86 -7.30 -16.53
N TRP A 204 -4.91 -6.95 -17.81
CA TRP A 204 -6.14 -6.99 -18.57
C TRP A 204 -6.62 -8.41 -18.87
N GLY A 205 -5.78 -9.21 -19.56
CA GLY A 205 -6.16 -10.51 -20.08
C GLY A 205 -6.33 -11.57 -19.00
N THR A 206 -5.44 -11.56 -18.02
CA THR A 206 -5.29 -12.65 -17.06
C THR A 206 -6.06 -12.39 -15.75
N ILE A 207 -6.19 -11.13 -15.35
CA ILE A 207 -6.93 -10.79 -14.11
C ILE A 207 -8.33 -10.29 -14.46
N ILE A 208 -8.42 -9.16 -15.15
CA ILE A 208 -9.69 -8.46 -15.34
C ILE A 208 -10.65 -9.27 -16.22
N CYS A 209 -10.18 -9.74 -17.39
CA CYS A 209 -11.05 -10.53 -18.28
C CYS A 209 -11.44 -11.87 -17.67
N ALA A 210 -10.49 -12.58 -17.02
CA ALA A 210 -10.78 -13.86 -16.40
C ALA A 210 -11.78 -13.74 -15.24
N GLY A 211 -11.57 -12.73 -14.38
CA GLY A 211 -12.48 -12.44 -13.27
C GLY A 211 -13.88 -12.03 -13.76
N ARG A 212 -13.98 -11.11 -14.72
CA ARG A 212 -15.27 -10.67 -15.28
C ARG A 212 -16.03 -11.76 -16.03
N LYS A 213 -15.34 -12.73 -16.60
CA LYS A 213 -15.97 -13.91 -17.17
C LYS A 213 -16.66 -14.76 -16.09
N ALA A 214 -16.10 -14.81 -14.89
CA ALA A 214 -16.66 -15.56 -13.75
C ALA A 214 -17.74 -14.74 -12.99
N ASN A 215 -17.54 -13.44 -12.85
CA ASN A 215 -18.47 -12.47 -12.24
C ASN A 215 -18.41 -11.15 -13.01
N PRO A 216 -19.38 -10.85 -13.87
CA PRO A 216 -19.37 -9.61 -14.67
C PRO A 216 -19.29 -8.30 -13.87
N ASN A 217 -19.73 -8.34 -12.60
CA ASN A 217 -19.77 -7.18 -11.72
C ASN A 217 -18.53 -7.05 -10.84
N VAL A 218 -17.55 -7.95 -10.95
CA VAL A 218 -16.36 -7.90 -10.10
C VAL A 218 -15.56 -6.62 -10.32
N HIS A 219 -15.21 -5.97 -9.23
CA HIS A 219 -14.31 -4.84 -9.17
C HIS A 219 -12.94 -5.29 -8.69
N PHE A 220 -11.91 -5.07 -9.52
CA PHE A 220 -10.53 -5.30 -9.15
C PHE A 220 -9.83 -4.00 -8.80
N ILE A 221 -9.01 -4.05 -7.75
CA ILE A 221 -8.16 -2.95 -7.28
C ILE A 221 -6.71 -3.40 -7.43
N ILE A 222 -5.84 -2.54 -7.94
CA ILE A 222 -4.40 -2.79 -7.96
C ILE A 222 -3.72 -2.06 -6.81
N LYS A 223 -2.89 -2.77 -6.03
CA LYS A 223 -2.01 -2.15 -5.03
C LYS A 223 -0.63 -1.90 -5.62
N TYR A 224 -0.11 -0.69 -5.44
CA TYR A 224 1.27 -0.33 -5.77
C TYR A 224 2.13 -0.35 -4.50
N PRO A 225 3.40 -0.82 -4.58
CA PRO A 225 4.30 -0.83 -3.44
C PRO A 225 4.84 0.57 -3.11
N CYS A 226 5.31 0.74 -1.87
CA CYS A 226 5.93 1.98 -1.40
C CYS A 226 7.25 2.34 -2.10
N TRP A 227 7.94 1.39 -2.74
CA TRP A 227 9.23 1.60 -3.43
C TRP A 227 9.07 2.16 -4.86
N TYR A 228 8.46 3.31 -4.97
CA TYR A 228 8.10 4.00 -6.23
C TYR A 228 9.27 4.24 -7.19
N GLN A 229 10.51 4.31 -6.71
CA GLN A 229 11.71 4.53 -7.52
C GLN A 229 11.93 3.44 -8.57
N ASN A 230 11.40 2.25 -8.35
CA ASN A 230 11.56 1.09 -9.22
C ASN A 230 10.31 0.72 -10.02
N TRP A 231 9.21 1.46 -9.90
CA TRP A 231 7.95 1.09 -10.57
C TRP A 231 8.12 0.89 -12.07
N ALA A 232 8.57 1.92 -12.79
CA ALA A 232 8.75 1.83 -14.25
C ALA A 232 9.73 0.73 -14.66
N LYS A 233 10.80 0.51 -13.88
CA LYS A 233 11.79 -0.54 -14.11
C LYS A 233 11.17 -1.94 -13.95
N ASN A 234 10.25 -2.12 -13.02
CA ASN A 234 9.63 -3.39 -12.70
C ASN A 234 8.27 -3.63 -13.40
N GLY A 235 7.89 -2.72 -14.28
CA GLY A 235 6.73 -2.91 -15.15
C GLY A 235 5.44 -2.27 -14.65
N TYR A 236 5.44 -1.52 -13.55
CA TYR A 236 4.28 -0.74 -13.13
C TYR A 236 4.07 0.50 -14.02
N ASP A 237 2.83 0.71 -14.41
CA ASP A 237 2.32 1.92 -15.08
C ASP A 237 1.08 2.42 -14.32
N PRO A 238 1.27 3.20 -13.22
CA PRO A 238 0.17 3.56 -12.33
C PRO A 238 -1.00 4.26 -13.02
N VAL A 239 -0.71 5.05 -14.06
CA VAL A 239 -1.77 5.76 -14.80
C VAL A 239 -2.58 4.81 -15.67
N ALA A 240 -1.90 3.98 -16.47
CA ALA A 240 -2.57 3.07 -17.40
C ALA A 240 -3.27 1.91 -16.65
N GLU A 241 -2.59 1.30 -15.70
CA GLU A 241 -3.16 0.19 -14.94
C GLU A 241 -4.33 0.63 -14.06
N THR A 242 -4.25 1.78 -13.37
CA THR A 242 -5.38 2.29 -12.59
C THR A 242 -6.60 2.57 -13.47
N ARG A 243 -6.42 2.99 -14.73
CA ARG A 243 -7.55 3.14 -15.67
C ARG A 243 -8.21 1.80 -16.01
N MET A 244 -7.42 0.72 -16.11
CA MET A 244 -7.94 -0.63 -16.40
C MET A 244 -8.66 -1.24 -15.20
N PHE A 245 -8.06 -1.12 -14.01
CA PHE A 245 -8.64 -1.63 -12.76
C PHE A 245 -9.82 -0.79 -12.27
N GLY A 246 -9.81 0.51 -12.51
CA GLY A 246 -10.80 1.47 -12.03
C GLY A 246 -10.44 2.13 -10.72
N GLU A 247 -9.65 1.47 -9.87
CA GLU A 247 -9.16 1.94 -8.58
C GLU A 247 -7.74 1.41 -8.33
N CYS A 248 -6.95 2.19 -7.60
CA CYS A 248 -5.65 1.74 -7.09
C CYS A 248 -5.52 2.02 -5.60
N TRP A 249 -4.60 1.32 -4.96
CA TRP A 249 -4.14 1.55 -3.60
C TRP A 249 -2.64 1.68 -3.57
N ILE A 250 -2.11 2.25 -2.51
CA ILE A 250 -0.67 2.44 -2.34
C ILE A 250 -0.18 1.85 -1.02
N GLY A 251 0.97 1.19 -1.06
CA GLY A 251 1.71 0.84 0.14
C GLY A 251 2.17 2.08 0.89
N THR A 252 1.80 2.19 2.15
CA THR A 252 2.24 3.23 3.06
C THR A 252 3.14 2.65 4.16
N GLU A 253 3.72 1.48 3.89
CA GLU A 253 4.65 0.78 4.75
C GLU A 253 5.95 1.57 4.87
N THR A 254 6.19 2.15 6.03
CA THR A 254 7.44 2.82 6.38
C THR A 254 8.05 2.12 7.58
N ARG A 255 8.78 1.02 7.32
CA ARG A 255 9.37 0.16 8.34
C ARG A 255 10.51 0.86 9.10
N ASP A 256 11.01 0.29 10.19
CA ASP A 256 12.07 0.89 11.02
C ASP A 256 13.33 1.24 10.22
N ALA A 257 13.64 0.47 9.18
CA ALA A 257 14.76 0.74 8.28
C ALA A 257 14.58 2.02 7.44
N ASN A 258 13.34 2.52 7.32
CA ASN A 258 13.04 3.77 6.64
C ASN A 258 12.65 4.83 7.67
N PRO A 259 13.53 5.79 7.98
CA PRO A 259 13.26 6.82 8.98
C PRO A 259 12.15 7.79 8.55
N ASP A 260 11.80 7.83 7.27
CA ASP A 260 10.95 8.87 6.68
C ASP A 260 9.45 8.47 6.75
N ALA A 261 8.87 8.51 7.94
CA ALA A 261 7.46 8.14 8.17
C ALA A 261 6.47 8.97 7.32
N VAL A 262 6.81 10.22 6.99
CA VAL A 262 6.01 11.11 6.12
C VAL A 262 5.85 10.54 4.70
N GLN A 263 6.70 9.63 4.27
CA GLN A 263 6.62 9.02 2.94
C GLN A 263 5.22 8.45 2.65
N GLY A 264 4.56 7.84 3.63
CA GLY A 264 3.20 7.30 3.46
C GLY A 264 2.18 8.37 3.06
N CYS A 265 2.23 9.54 3.72
CA CYS A 265 1.41 10.70 3.36
C CYS A 265 1.70 11.20 1.94
N CYS A 266 2.99 11.37 1.61
CA CYS A 266 3.41 11.85 0.29
C CYS A 266 2.97 10.90 -0.84
N LEU A 267 3.07 9.59 -0.62
CA LEU A 267 2.67 8.58 -1.60
C LEU A 267 1.17 8.58 -1.82
N MET A 268 0.36 8.68 -0.75
CA MET A 268 -1.10 8.81 -0.87
C MET A 268 -1.48 10.02 -1.73
N GLU A 269 -0.90 11.21 -1.42
CA GLU A 269 -1.14 12.43 -2.19
C GLU A 269 -0.73 12.30 -3.65
N ALA A 270 0.47 11.78 -3.89
CA ALA A 270 1.00 11.64 -5.23
C ALA A 270 0.15 10.69 -6.07
N MET A 271 -0.28 9.56 -5.50
CA MET A 271 -1.11 8.59 -6.19
C MET A 271 -2.51 9.14 -6.47
N ASP A 272 -3.12 9.82 -5.52
CA ASP A 272 -4.43 10.43 -5.72
C ASP A 272 -4.40 11.45 -6.87
N ARG A 273 -3.41 12.34 -6.90
CA ARG A 273 -3.22 13.31 -7.99
C ARG A 273 -2.88 12.63 -9.33
N LEU A 274 -1.97 11.65 -9.33
CA LEU A 274 -1.51 10.97 -10.54
C LEU A 274 -2.65 10.20 -11.22
N THR A 275 -3.54 9.64 -10.42
CA THR A 275 -4.65 8.80 -10.92
C THR A 275 -5.99 9.53 -11.05
N GLY A 276 -6.02 10.84 -10.74
CA GLY A 276 -7.22 11.66 -10.85
C GLY A 276 -8.29 11.29 -9.82
N GLY A 277 -7.90 11.13 -8.56
CA GLY A 277 -8.80 10.82 -7.45
C GLY A 277 -9.18 9.33 -7.33
N LYS A 278 -8.44 8.42 -7.97
CA LYS A 278 -8.74 6.97 -7.96
C LYS A 278 -7.93 6.18 -6.93
N CYS A 279 -7.11 6.83 -6.10
CA CYS A 279 -6.43 6.17 -5.01
C CYS A 279 -7.40 5.97 -3.83
N GLY A 280 -7.88 4.73 -3.65
CA GLY A 280 -8.92 4.40 -2.67
C GLY A 280 -8.41 4.24 -1.26
N GLY A 281 -7.19 3.74 -1.07
CA GLY A 281 -6.69 3.42 0.25
C GLY A 281 -5.18 3.33 0.36
N GLY A 282 -4.73 3.31 1.60
CA GLY A 282 -3.37 3.04 2.00
C GLY A 282 -3.27 1.72 2.76
N TRP A 283 -2.13 1.07 2.60
CA TRP A 283 -1.85 -0.24 3.16
C TRP A 283 -0.55 -0.16 3.96
N TYR A 284 -0.59 -0.47 5.24
CA TYR A 284 0.56 -0.50 6.13
C TYR A 284 0.62 -1.79 6.95
N ASP A 285 1.80 -2.14 7.42
CA ASP A 285 2.03 -3.40 8.13
C ASP A 285 2.88 -3.22 9.41
N ALA A 286 2.85 -4.26 10.25
CA ALA A 286 3.65 -4.34 11.48
C ALA A 286 5.04 -4.94 11.25
N LEU A 287 5.36 -5.36 10.02
CA LEU A 287 6.61 -6.01 9.69
C LEU A 287 7.78 -5.06 9.88
N ASP A 288 8.84 -5.47 10.60
CA ASP A 288 10.00 -4.65 10.94
C ASP A 288 9.64 -3.28 11.55
N CYS A 289 8.59 -3.21 12.36
CA CYS A 289 8.12 -1.98 12.99
C CYS A 289 8.18 -2.05 14.52
N THR A 290 8.59 -0.94 15.14
CA THR A 290 8.25 -0.66 16.53
C THR A 290 6.75 -0.33 16.63
N PRO A 291 6.13 -0.50 17.81
CA PRO A 291 4.73 -0.12 18.03
C PRO A 291 4.41 1.33 17.65
N ASP A 292 5.31 2.26 17.97
CA ASP A 292 5.13 3.68 17.63
C ASP A 292 5.19 3.91 16.12
N LYS A 293 6.15 3.28 15.43
CA LYS A 293 6.27 3.35 13.96
C LYS A 293 5.04 2.78 13.27
N PHE A 294 4.48 1.71 13.79
CA PHE A 294 3.26 1.12 13.25
C PHE A 294 2.06 2.09 13.35
N VAL A 295 1.89 2.76 14.47
CA VAL A 295 0.84 3.78 14.66
C VAL A 295 1.11 5.01 13.79
N GLU A 296 2.37 5.42 13.63
CA GLU A 296 2.74 6.51 12.72
C GLU A 296 2.35 6.22 11.27
N GLN A 297 2.56 5.01 10.77
CA GLN A 297 2.10 4.61 9.43
C GLN A 297 0.60 4.83 9.26
N ALA A 298 -0.21 4.42 10.26
CA ALA A 298 -1.65 4.62 10.27
C ALA A 298 -2.01 6.12 10.19
N ARG A 299 -1.37 6.97 11.00
CA ARG A 299 -1.61 8.42 10.99
C ARG A 299 -1.25 9.03 9.65
N TYR A 300 -0.08 8.74 9.10
CA TYR A 300 0.35 9.30 7.81
C TYR A 300 -0.49 8.80 6.64
N THR A 301 -1.03 7.59 6.72
CA THR A 301 -2.01 7.09 5.75
C THR A 301 -3.28 7.96 5.76
N ILE A 302 -3.79 8.26 6.94
CA ILE A 302 -4.98 9.12 7.14
C ILE A 302 -4.67 10.57 6.71
N LEU A 303 -3.55 11.14 7.15
CA LEU A 303 -3.10 12.50 6.78
C LEU A 303 -2.89 12.64 5.27
N GLY A 304 -2.50 11.58 4.59
CA GLY A 304 -2.41 11.52 3.13
C GLY A 304 -3.76 11.50 2.42
N GLY A 305 -4.88 11.40 3.15
CA GLY A 305 -6.24 11.45 2.62
C GLY A 305 -6.77 10.10 2.16
N ALA A 306 -6.22 8.99 2.68
CA ALA A 306 -6.78 7.67 2.43
C ALA A 306 -8.26 7.60 2.82
N ARG A 307 -9.07 7.02 1.95
CA ARG A 307 -10.49 6.73 2.22
C ARG A 307 -10.65 5.46 3.04
N GLU A 308 -9.70 4.57 2.91
CA GLU A 308 -9.60 3.33 3.66
C GLU A 308 -8.14 3.11 4.11
N SER A 309 -7.95 2.70 5.36
CA SER A 309 -6.67 2.30 5.93
C SER A 309 -6.68 0.79 6.16
N LEU A 310 -5.90 0.05 5.39
CA LEU A 310 -5.77 -1.39 5.53
C LEU A 310 -4.60 -1.72 6.45
N VAL A 311 -4.92 -2.38 7.54
CA VAL A 311 -3.96 -2.96 8.47
C VAL A 311 -3.53 -4.35 7.95
N HIS A 312 -2.31 -4.49 7.51
CA HIS A 312 -1.76 -5.77 7.08
C HIS A 312 -0.89 -6.35 8.19
N CYS A 313 -1.18 -7.48 8.76
CA CYS A 313 -2.33 -8.36 8.59
C CYS A 313 -2.68 -9.06 9.91
N TYR A 314 -3.82 -9.75 9.94
CA TYR A 314 -4.22 -10.58 11.07
C TYR A 314 -3.11 -11.55 11.52
N ASP A 315 -2.48 -12.21 10.55
CA ASP A 315 -1.43 -13.19 10.79
C ASP A 315 -0.26 -12.63 11.62
N TYR A 316 0.17 -11.40 11.36
CA TYR A 316 1.28 -10.79 12.11
C TYR A 316 0.84 -10.25 13.47
N LEU A 317 -0.37 -9.71 13.57
CA LEU A 317 -0.82 -8.97 14.73
C LEU A 317 -1.50 -9.86 15.78
N LEU A 318 -2.21 -10.90 15.36
CA LEU A 318 -3.20 -11.58 16.21
C LEU A 318 -3.10 -13.10 16.21
N ALA A 319 -2.53 -13.71 15.16
CA ALA A 319 -2.44 -15.16 15.07
C ALA A 319 -1.62 -15.73 16.24
N LYS A 320 -2.06 -16.87 16.77
CA LYS A 320 -1.35 -17.58 17.84
C LYS A 320 0.02 -18.10 17.41
N ASP A 321 0.09 -18.53 16.14
CA ASP A 321 1.33 -18.89 15.49
C ASP A 321 1.41 -18.09 14.17
N PRO A 322 2.10 -16.95 14.15
CA PRO A 322 2.20 -16.11 12.97
C PRO A 322 2.97 -16.77 11.81
N GLY A 323 3.40 -18.03 11.99
CA GLY A 323 4.27 -18.72 11.06
C GLY A 323 5.67 -18.10 11.01
N SER A 324 6.58 -18.72 10.30
CA SER A 324 7.85 -18.07 9.96
C SER A 324 7.54 -16.95 8.95
N THR A 325 7.56 -15.71 9.42
CA THR A 325 7.58 -14.60 8.47
C THR A 325 8.82 -14.75 7.57
N PRO A 326 8.78 -14.35 6.30
CA PRO A 326 9.93 -14.43 5.40
C PRO A 326 11.21 -13.75 5.96
N PHE A 327 11.08 -12.98 7.02
CA PHE A 327 12.11 -12.14 7.62
C PHE A 327 12.47 -12.54 9.06
N GLY A 328 11.93 -13.64 9.59
CA GLY A 328 12.31 -14.19 10.91
C GLY A 328 11.90 -13.35 12.10
N GLU A 329 10.87 -12.54 11.98
CA GLU A 329 10.40 -11.67 13.05
C GLU A 329 9.77 -12.42 14.23
N LYS A 330 9.98 -11.86 15.42
CA LYS A 330 9.42 -12.39 16.63
C LYS A 330 7.95 -11.96 16.78
N ALA A 331 7.07 -12.92 17.03
CA ALA A 331 5.65 -12.71 17.29
C ALA A 331 5.37 -11.64 18.37
N ASP A 332 6.19 -11.57 19.40
CA ASP A 332 6.06 -10.62 20.51
C ASP A 332 6.03 -9.16 20.07
N ARG A 333 6.83 -8.80 19.05
CA ARG A 333 6.91 -7.43 18.54
C ARG A 333 5.65 -7.04 17.79
N SER A 334 5.14 -7.94 16.97
CA SER A 334 3.90 -7.71 16.21
C SER A 334 2.68 -7.64 17.11
N HIS A 335 2.60 -8.45 18.17
CA HIS A 335 1.54 -8.33 19.19
C HIS A 335 1.62 -7.00 19.95
N ALA A 336 2.82 -6.47 20.21
CA ALA A 336 2.97 -5.12 20.76
C ALA A 336 2.44 -4.03 19.82
N CYS A 337 2.59 -4.19 18.50
CA CYS A 337 1.98 -3.31 17.50
C CYS A 337 0.44 -3.35 17.57
N ALA A 338 -0.15 -4.54 17.71
CA ALA A 338 -1.60 -4.69 17.87
C ALA A 338 -2.11 -3.98 19.13
N ALA A 339 -1.39 -4.09 20.25
CA ALA A 339 -1.71 -3.40 21.50
C ALA A 339 -1.58 -1.87 21.35
N ALA A 340 -0.57 -1.38 20.65
CA ALA A 340 -0.40 0.05 20.37
C ALA A 340 -1.53 0.59 19.49
N PHE A 341 -1.88 -0.12 18.43
CA PHE A 341 -3.02 0.23 17.58
C PHE A 341 -4.32 0.34 18.38
N SER A 342 -4.59 -0.65 19.24
CA SER A 342 -5.79 -0.65 20.10
C SER A 342 -5.85 0.52 21.09
N ARG A 343 -4.71 1.08 21.51
CA ARG A 343 -4.70 2.29 22.34
C ARG A 343 -4.97 3.58 21.56
N GLU A 344 -4.58 3.61 20.30
CA GLU A 344 -4.57 4.83 19.49
C GLU A 344 -5.74 4.91 18.51
N VAL A 345 -6.45 3.81 18.26
CA VAL A 345 -7.45 3.73 17.18
C VAL A 345 -8.59 4.74 17.33
N ASP A 346 -9.03 5.06 18.55
CA ASP A 346 -10.04 6.10 18.80
C ASP A 346 -9.54 7.48 18.38
N GLY A 347 -8.26 7.78 18.64
CA GLY A 347 -7.59 8.99 18.18
C GLY A 347 -7.48 9.05 16.66
N LEU A 348 -7.12 7.94 16.04
CA LEU A 348 -7.06 7.78 14.58
C LEU A 348 -8.44 7.99 13.94
N ALA A 349 -9.49 7.43 14.52
CA ALA A 349 -10.86 7.57 14.03
C ALA A 349 -11.34 9.05 14.13
N LYS A 350 -11.04 9.74 15.23
CA LYS A 350 -11.34 11.17 15.40
C LYS A 350 -10.58 12.04 14.39
N LEU A 351 -9.31 11.73 14.14
CA LEU A 351 -8.51 12.43 13.13
C LEU A 351 -9.11 12.23 11.73
N ALA A 352 -9.45 11.00 11.37
CA ALA A 352 -10.05 10.68 10.09
C ALA A 352 -11.42 11.38 9.89
N GLU A 353 -12.27 11.39 10.91
CA GLU A 353 -13.56 12.09 10.86
C GLU A 353 -13.36 13.61 10.77
N PHE A 354 -12.38 14.16 11.48
CA PHE A 354 -12.05 15.59 11.35
C PHE A 354 -11.64 15.94 9.92
N LEU A 355 -10.79 15.09 9.29
CA LEU A 355 -10.27 15.34 7.94
C LEU A 355 -11.30 15.13 6.83
N ARG A 356 -12.42 14.45 7.11
CA ARG A 356 -13.48 14.22 6.13
C ARG A 356 -14.00 15.55 5.56
N GLY A 357 -13.96 15.69 4.24
CA GLY A 357 -14.34 16.92 3.53
C GLY A 357 -13.38 18.10 3.71
N ALA A 358 -12.23 17.92 4.35
CA ALA A 358 -11.23 18.96 4.46
C ALA A 358 -10.43 19.16 3.15
N GLU A 359 -10.14 20.39 2.82
CA GLU A 359 -9.17 20.72 1.76
C GLU A 359 -7.76 20.58 2.32
N ARG A 360 -6.92 19.82 1.65
CA ARG A 360 -5.51 19.68 1.99
C ARG A 360 -4.70 20.79 1.33
N GLU A 361 -3.94 21.55 2.13
CA GLU A 361 -3.13 22.67 1.64
C GLU A 361 -1.65 22.33 1.51
N GLY A 362 -1.20 21.22 2.11
CA GLY A 362 0.17 20.72 2.02
C GLY A 362 0.74 20.31 3.37
N TRP A 363 2.07 20.15 3.41
CA TRP A 363 2.79 19.85 4.64
C TRP A 363 4.22 20.38 4.57
N GLN A 364 4.86 20.53 5.74
CA GLN A 364 6.28 20.89 5.87
C GLN A 364 6.85 20.40 7.20
N TRP A 365 8.16 20.41 7.32
CA TRP A 365 8.82 20.24 8.61
C TRP A 365 8.78 21.54 9.42
N SER A 366 8.58 21.45 10.74
CA SER A 366 8.58 22.60 11.63
C SER A 366 9.97 23.26 11.77
N ASN A 367 11.03 22.47 11.56
CA ASN A 367 12.42 22.90 11.69
C ASN A 367 13.35 22.09 10.75
N ARG A 368 14.63 22.50 10.69
CA ARG A 368 15.65 21.82 9.86
C ARG A 368 16.02 20.42 10.34
N GLU A 369 15.71 20.10 11.59
CA GLU A 369 16.00 18.79 12.19
C GLU A 369 14.94 17.74 11.86
N CYS A 370 13.88 18.14 11.16
CA CYS A 370 12.81 17.26 10.70
C CYS A 370 12.16 16.42 11.84
N CYS A 371 11.99 17.06 13.02
CA CYS A 371 11.46 16.39 14.20
C CYS A 371 9.93 16.39 14.29
N VAL A 372 9.29 17.40 13.72
CA VAL A 372 7.85 17.57 13.72
C VAL A 372 7.36 17.91 12.33
N SER A 373 6.49 17.08 11.75
CA SER A 373 5.77 17.42 10.53
C SER A 373 4.50 18.21 10.82
N CYS A 374 4.24 19.21 9.99
CA CYS A 374 3.07 20.10 10.07
C CYS A 374 2.24 19.90 8.81
N HIS A 375 0.99 19.44 8.95
CA HIS A 375 0.07 19.19 7.85
C HIS A 375 -1.07 20.19 7.90
N PHE A 376 -1.28 20.92 6.81
CA PHE A 376 -2.18 22.05 6.71
C PHE A 376 -3.49 21.65 6.02
N TYR A 377 -4.61 22.04 6.64
CA TYR A 377 -5.95 21.75 6.15
C TYR A 377 -6.85 22.96 6.28
N ARG A 378 -7.82 23.06 5.38
CA ARG A 378 -8.92 24.01 5.47
C ARG A 378 -10.24 23.27 5.54
N LYS A 379 -11.06 23.61 6.54
CA LYS A 379 -12.39 23.02 6.70
C LYS A 379 -13.38 24.09 7.16
N ASN A 380 -14.53 24.21 6.48
CA ASN A 380 -15.57 25.20 6.80
C ASN A 380 -15.04 26.65 6.89
N GLY A 381 -14.09 27.01 6.02
CA GLY A 381 -13.49 28.34 5.98
C GLY A 381 -12.43 28.61 7.05
N ARG A 382 -12.12 27.63 7.90
CA ARG A 382 -11.09 27.75 8.97
C ARG A 382 -9.84 26.97 8.59
N SER A 383 -8.70 27.42 9.08
CA SER A 383 -7.39 26.77 8.88
C SER A 383 -7.02 25.93 10.09
N TYR A 384 -6.45 24.77 9.82
CA TYR A 384 -6.04 23.81 10.83
C TYR A 384 -4.66 23.25 10.51
N VAL A 385 -3.90 22.92 11.55
CA VAL A 385 -2.63 22.26 11.44
C VAL A 385 -2.64 20.99 12.30
N VAL A 386 -2.18 19.88 11.72
CA VAL A 386 -1.87 18.68 12.47
C VAL A 386 -0.35 18.59 12.61
N TYR A 387 0.12 18.70 13.84
CA TYR A 387 1.52 18.50 14.20
C TYR A 387 1.75 17.04 14.57
N GLN A 388 2.76 16.40 14.00
CA GLN A 388 3.18 15.04 14.34
C GLN A 388 4.66 15.03 14.74
N ASN A 389 4.95 14.72 16.01
CA ASN A 389 6.30 14.44 16.47
C ASN A 389 6.74 13.03 16.02
N VAL A 390 7.84 12.92 15.29
CA VAL A 390 8.37 11.64 14.80
C VAL A 390 9.56 11.14 15.62
N THR A 391 9.81 11.73 16.79
CA THR A 391 10.95 11.42 17.64
C THR A 391 10.55 10.80 18.97
N THR A 392 11.50 10.15 19.61
CA THR A 392 11.38 9.57 20.96
C THR A 392 11.51 10.59 22.10
N LYS A 393 11.58 11.89 21.79
CA LYS A 393 11.69 12.98 22.76
C LYS A 393 10.55 13.98 22.57
N SER A 394 10.15 14.66 23.64
CA SER A 394 9.23 15.79 23.51
C SER A 394 9.81 16.87 22.63
N GLN A 395 8.99 17.44 21.76
CA GLN A 395 9.37 18.46 20.78
C GLN A 395 8.50 19.70 20.93
N LYS A 396 9.02 20.85 20.49
CA LYS A 396 8.24 22.09 20.41
C LYS A 396 8.05 22.52 18.96
N ALA A 397 6.82 22.86 18.60
CA ALA A 397 6.48 23.45 17.30
C ALA A 397 5.39 24.52 17.49
N ASN A 398 5.61 25.72 16.96
CA ASN A 398 4.70 26.87 17.01
C ASN A 398 4.08 27.13 18.41
N GLY A 399 4.89 27.04 19.48
CA GLY A 399 4.45 27.26 20.86
C GLY A 399 3.79 26.03 21.53
N HIS A 400 3.51 24.97 20.81
CA HIS A 400 2.97 23.71 21.34
C HIS A 400 4.07 22.76 21.76
N VAL A 401 3.83 21.98 22.82
CA VAL A 401 4.68 20.88 23.25
C VAL A 401 4.00 19.58 22.80
N LEU A 402 4.74 18.75 22.06
CA LEU A 402 4.28 17.44 21.63
C LEU A 402 5.09 16.36 22.36
N GLU A 403 4.39 15.42 22.96
CA GLU A 403 5.01 14.24 23.57
C GLU A 403 5.73 13.37 22.51
N PRO A 404 6.62 12.46 22.92
CA PRO A 404 7.23 11.49 22.01
C PRO A 404 6.18 10.80 21.16
N HIS A 405 6.40 10.74 19.85
CA HIS A 405 5.45 10.17 18.86
C HIS A 405 4.03 10.71 18.92
N GLY A 406 3.81 11.81 19.67
CA GLY A 406 2.52 12.46 19.84
C GLY A 406 2.08 13.25 18.62
N PHE A 407 0.77 13.49 18.52
CA PHE A 407 0.22 14.42 17.53
C PHE A 407 -0.76 15.40 18.18
N LEU A 408 -0.96 16.54 17.53
CA LEU A 408 -1.85 17.58 17.99
C LEU A 408 -2.55 18.23 16.79
N LEU A 409 -3.88 18.32 16.85
CA LEU A 409 -4.68 19.07 15.91
C LEU A 409 -5.02 20.44 16.52
N VAL A 410 -4.73 21.51 15.79
CA VAL A 410 -4.96 22.89 16.24
C VAL A 410 -5.72 23.66 15.16
N GLU A 411 -6.70 24.48 15.58
CA GLU A 411 -7.26 25.54 14.74
C GLU A 411 -6.30 26.74 14.83
N GLU A 412 -5.76 27.17 13.68
CA GLU A 412 -4.91 28.36 13.63
C GLU A 412 -5.71 29.55 13.15
N THR A 413 -5.66 30.65 13.93
CA THR A 413 -6.15 31.95 13.49
C THR A 413 -5.08 32.55 12.59
N ILE A 414 -5.35 32.65 11.28
CA ILE A 414 -4.49 33.33 10.31
C ILE A 414 -4.66 34.85 10.45
#